data_cbb91ee55ec8469704f7417a76e876f3
#
_entry.id   cbb91ee55ec8469704f7417a76e876f3
#
_cell.length_a   1.000
_cell.length_b   1.000
_cell.length_c   1.000
_cell.angle_alpha   90.00
_cell.angle_beta   90.00
_cell.angle_gamma   90.00
#
_symmetry.space_group_name_H-M   'P 1'
#
loop_
_entity.id
_entity.type
_entity.pdbx_description
1 polymer ?
#
loop_
_entity_poly.entity_id
_entity_poly.type
_entity_poly.pdbx_seq_one_letter_code
_entity_poly.pdbx_strand_id
1 'polypeptide(L)'
;MYQQSSFKENLIHWFDENQREMPWRQTTNPYYIWLSEVMLQQTQVKTVIDYYHRFVERFPTVEVLSQASEDEVLKYWEGLGYYSRARNFHTAIKEVHDKYEGLVPKDPDQFKALKGVGPYTQAAVMSIAYNVPLATVDGNVFRVWSRLNDDYRDIKLQSTRKSYEQELLPYVTTEAGTFNQAMMELGALICTPKNPLCLFCPVQENCEAFDKGTFEKLPVKSKNVSKKVIEQSVFLIRNNQEIGRASCRE
;
A
#
# COMPACT_ATOMS: atom_id res chain seq x y z
N MET A 1 28.44 -2.06 11.52
CA MET A 1 27.49 -1.52 12.52
C MET A 1 27.30 0.01 12.40
N TYR A 2 28.36 0.82 12.21
CA TYR A 2 28.26 2.28 12.03
C TYR A 2 27.49 2.72 10.76
N GLN A 3 27.55 2.00 9.66
CA GLN A 3 26.85 2.35 8.40
C GLN A 3 25.34 2.14 8.45
N GLN A 4 24.84 1.23 9.28
CA GLN A 4 23.40 0.94 9.37
C GLN A 4 22.63 2.00 10.17
N SER A 5 23.24 2.56 11.22
CA SER A 5 22.62 3.63 12.01
C SER A 5 22.49 4.91 11.17
N SER A 6 23.53 5.28 10.42
CA SER A 6 23.50 6.49 9.60
C SER A 6 22.45 6.43 8.46
N PHE A 7 22.26 5.27 7.82
CA PHE A 7 21.22 5.08 6.80
C PHE A 7 19.82 5.36 7.34
N LYS A 8 19.45 4.71 8.45
CA LYS A 8 18.12 4.87 9.05
C LYS A 8 17.93 6.30 9.55
N GLU A 9 18.90 6.86 10.23
CA GLU A 9 18.86 8.22 10.79
C GLU A 9 18.69 9.27 9.67
N ASN A 10 19.50 9.19 8.61
CA ASN A 10 19.41 10.11 7.48
C ASN A 10 18.06 10.00 6.76
N LEU A 11 17.54 8.79 6.60
CA LEU A 11 16.25 8.54 5.96
C LEU A 11 15.10 9.13 6.78
N ILE A 12 15.07 8.89 8.10
CA ILE A 12 14.02 9.40 8.98
C ILE A 12 14.09 10.91 9.09
N HIS A 13 15.28 11.49 9.29
CA HIS A 13 15.47 12.94 9.35
C HIS A 13 14.95 13.62 8.07
N TRP A 14 15.32 13.10 6.90
CA TRP A 14 14.78 13.59 5.63
C TRP A 14 13.26 13.47 5.56
N PHE A 15 12.70 12.36 6.00
CA PHE A 15 11.25 12.15 5.97
C PHE A 15 10.52 13.17 6.84
N ASP A 16 11.01 13.43 8.05
CA ASP A 16 10.41 14.41 8.97
C ASP A 16 10.35 15.81 8.37
N GLU A 17 11.36 16.19 7.59
CA GLU A 17 11.42 17.51 6.94
C GLU A 17 10.67 17.60 5.61
N ASN A 18 10.52 16.48 4.89
CA ASN A 18 10.08 16.49 3.48
C ASN A 18 8.81 15.68 3.21
N GLN A 19 8.22 15.03 4.21
CA GLN A 19 7.02 14.23 4.01
C GLN A 19 5.85 15.08 3.52
N ARG A 20 5.09 14.55 2.55
CA ARG A 20 3.85 15.20 2.10
C ARG A 20 2.80 15.21 3.21
N GLU A 21 2.10 16.30 3.34
CA GLU A 21 0.92 16.36 4.21
C GLU A 21 -0.19 15.46 3.65
N MET A 22 -0.63 14.52 4.48
CA MET A 22 -1.72 13.60 4.14
C MET A 22 -2.64 13.42 5.36
N PRO A 23 -3.98 13.41 5.18
CA PRO A 23 -4.92 13.34 6.30
C PRO A 23 -4.69 12.14 7.22
N TRP A 24 -4.34 10.99 6.65
CA TRP A 24 -4.06 9.76 7.39
C TRP A 24 -2.71 9.71 8.10
N ARG A 25 -1.83 10.70 7.88
CA ARG A 25 -0.57 10.88 8.63
C ARG A 25 -0.75 11.71 9.91
N GLN A 26 -1.88 12.39 10.03
CA GLN A 26 -2.22 13.23 11.19
C GLN A 26 -2.95 12.45 12.29
N THR A 27 -3.01 11.13 12.18
CA THR A 27 -3.73 10.27 13.12
C THR A 27 -2.97 8.98 13.40
N THR A 28 -3.16 8.45 14.59
CA THR A 28 -2.73 7.11 14.98
C THR A 28 -3.87 6.12 15.04
N ASN A 29 -5.10 6.53 14.67
CA ASN A 29 -6.26 5.66 14.67
C ASN A 29 -6.10 4.54 13.61
N PRO A 30 -6.05 3.27 14.02
CA PRO A 30 -5.80 2.15 13.12
C PRO A 30 -6.90 1.96 12.07
N TYR A 31 -8.14 2.34 12.35
CA TYR A 31 -9.24 2.30 11.38
C TYR A 31 -8.97 3.27 10.23
N TYR A 32 -8.57 4.48 10.52
CA TYR A 32 -8.30 5.52 9.52
C TYR A 32 -7.05 5.20 8.70
N ILE A 33 -6.01 4.69 9.35
CA ILE A 33 -4.78 4.23 8.67
C ILE A 33 -5.10 3.07 7.74
N TRP A 34 -5.86 2.07 8.21
CA TRP A 34 -6.25 0.92 7.41
C TRP A 34 -7.12 1.33 6.21
N LEU A 35 -8.09 2.20 6.40
CA LEU A 35 -8.90 2.77 5.30
C LEU A 35 -8.01 3.38 4.23
N SER A 36 -7.06 4.24 4.61
CA SER A 36 -6.16 4.90 3.67
C SER A 36 -5.31 3.89 2.89
N GLU A 37 -4.77 2.87 3.56
CA GLU A 37 -3.98 1.82 2.93
C GLU A 37 -4.79 1.01 1.90
N VAL A 38 -6.06 0.75 2.19
CA VAL A 38 -6.95 0.08 1.24
C VAL A 38 -7.29 0.99 0.05
N MET A 39 -7.54 2.28 0.29
CA MET A 39 -7.82 3.24 -0.78
C MET A 39 -6.62 3.49 -1.70
N LEU A 40 -5.41 3.50 -1.14
CA LEU A 40 -4.16 3.73 -1.88
C LEU A 40 -3.74 2.56 -2.77
N GLN A 41 -4.29 1.36 -2.58
CA GLN A 41 -4.00 0.23 -3.46
C GLN A 41 -4.35 0.57 -4.91
N GLN A 42 -3.33 0.70 -5.79
CA GLN A 42 -3.47 1.02 -7.21
C GLN A 42 -4.18 2.36 -7.51
N THR A 43 -4.25 3.27 -6.54
CA THR A 43 -4.87 4.59 -6.69
C THR A 43 -3.87 5.68 -6.27
N GLN A 44 -3.82 6.77 -7.01
CA GLN A 44 -2.92 7.88 -6.72
C GLN A 44 -3.36 8.64 -5.46
N VAL A 45 -2.40 9.09 -4.65
CA VAL A 45 -2.62 9.87 -3.41
C VAL A 45 -3.58 11.04 -3.63
N LYS A 46 -3.36 11.84 -4.67
CA LYS A 46 -4.19 13.02 -4.97
C LYS A 46 -5.68 12.66 -5.12
N THR A 47 -5.98 11.52 -5.73
CA THR A 47 -7.35 11.04 -5.88
C THR A 47 -7.91 10.57 -4.54
N VAL A 48 -7.10 9.88 -3.71
CA VAL A 48 -7.56 9.29 -2.45
C VAL A 48 -7.96 10.33 -1.42
N ILE A 49 -7.32 11.50 -1.37
CA ILE A 49 -7.56 12.53 -0.34
C ILE A 49 -9.05 12.89 -0.24
N ASP A 50 -9.70 13.23 -1.35
CA ASP A 50 -11.11 13.64 -1.36
C ASP A 50 -12.05 12.48 -0.99
N TYR A 51 -11.72 11.26 -1.45
CA TYR A 51 -12.50 10.06 -1.10
C TYR A 51 -12.36 9.72 0.37
N TYR A 52 -11.16 9.83 0.92
CA TYR A 52 -10.90 9.57 2.32
C TYR A 52 -11.71 10.52 3.21
N HIS A 53 -11.69 11.82 2.94
CA HIS A 53 -12.47 12.80 3.72
C HIS A 53 -13.96 12.49 3.71
N ARG A 54 -14.54 12.29 2.53
CA ARG A 54 -15.97 11.95 2.39
C ARG A 54 -16.34 10.64 3.08
N PHE A 55 -15.46 9.66 3.01
CA PHE A 55 -15.69 8.35 3.62
C PHE A 55 -15.62 8.44 5.15
N VAL A 56 -14.61 9.12 5.69
CA VAL A 56 -14.46 9.32 7.14
C VAL A 56 -15.58 10.18 7.72
N GLU A 57 -16.02 11.22 7.00
CA GLU A 57 -17.16 12.04 7.41
C GLU A 57 -18.45 11.20 7.55
N ARG A 58 -18.70 10.31 6.59
CA ARG A 58 -19.90 9.46 6.62
C ARG A 58 -19.78 8.27 7.59
N PHE A 59 -18.60 7.67 7.67
CA PHE A 59 -18.31 6.48 8.45
C PHE A 59 -17.16 6.75 9.44
N PRO A 60 -17.39 7.56 10.49
CA PRO A 60 -16.31 7.98 11.39
C PRO A 60 -15.80 6.88 12.32
N THR A 61 -16.53 5.78 12.48
CA THR A 61 -16.14 4.68 13.38
C THR A 61 -16.38 3.32 12.75
N VAL A 62 -15.71 2.31 13.29
CA VAL A 62 -15.94 0.90 12.95
C VAL A 62 -17.41 0.52 13.12
N GLU A 63 -18.05 0.98 14.21
CA GLU A 63 -19.46 0.72 14.49
C GLU A 63 -20.36 1.27 13.39
N VAL A 64 -20.23 2.56 13.04
CA VAL A 64 -21.05 3.19 12.00
C VAL A 64 -20.87 2.49 10.65
N LEU A 65 -19.63 2.14 10.28
CA LEU A 65 -19.37 1.44 9.02
C LEU A 65 -19.92 0.00 9.04
N SER A 66 -19.83 -0.70 10.16
CA SER A 66 -20.32 -2.09 10.27
C SER A 66 -21.83 -2.20 10.06
N GLN A 67 -22.59 -1.18 10.48
CA GLN A 67 -24.04 -1.11 10.35
C GLN A 67 -24.52 -0.62 8.97
N ALA A 68 -23.63 -0.06 8.16
CA ALA A 68 -23.97 0.42 6.82
C ALA A 68 -24.32 -0.73 5.87
N SER A 69 -25.18 -0.49 4.89
CA SER A 69 -25.40 -1.42 3.80
C SER A 69 -24.20 -1.45 2.84
N GLU A 70 -24.00 -2.58 2.15
CA GLU A 70 -22.94 -2.68 1.13
C GLU A 70 -23.15 -1.65 0.03
N ASP A 71 -24.38 -1.43 -0.42
CA ASP A 71 -24.70 -0.45 -1.47
C ASP A 71 -24.32 0.97 -1.06
N GLU A 72 -24.55 1.34 0.19
CA GLU A 72 -24.15 2.65 0.72
C GLU A 72 -22.62 2.80 0.72
N VAL A 73 -21.90 1.80 1.20
CA VAL A 73 -20.42 1.81 1.19
C VAL A 73 -19.88 1.92 -0.24
N LEU A 74 -20.45 1.16 -1.18
CA LEU A 74 -20.04 1.21 -2.59
C LEU A 74 -20.34 2.56 -3.24
N LYS A 75 -21.41 3.25 -2.84
CA LYS A 75 -21.71 4.60 -3.30
C LYS A 75 -20.62 5.61 -2.90
N TYR A 76 -20.12 5.54 -1.69
CA TYR A 76 -19.01 6.40 -1.24
C TYR A 76 -17.66 6.01 -1.85
N TRP A 77 -17.57 4.81 -2.44
CA TRP A 77 -16.38 4.31 -3.14
C TRP A 77 -16.45 4.53 -4.66
N GLU A 78 -17.60 4.97 -5.17
CA GLU A 78 -17.85 5.12 -6.60
C GLU A 78 -16.81 6.03 -7.27
N GLY A 79 -16.16 5.54 -8.34
CA GLY A 79 -15.09 6.24 -9.05
C GLY A 79 -13.66 5.85 -8.65
N LEU A 80 -13.42 5.28 -7.45
CA LEU A 80 -12.09 4.77 -7.07
C LEU A 80 -11.70 3.48 -7.80
N GLY A 81 -12.70 2.72 -8.31
CA GLY A 81 -12.48 1.43 -8.96
C GLY A 81 -12.10 0.31 -7.98
N TYR A 82 -11.85 -0.89 -8.54
CA TYR A 82 -11.48 -2.06 -7.74
C TYR A 82 -12.38 -2.28 -6.53
N TYR A 83 -13.69 -2.33 -6.75
CA TYR A 83 -14.74 -2.39 -5.72
C TYR A 83 -14.64 -3.58 -4.76
N SER A 84 -13.91 -4.64 -5.13
CA SER A 84 -13.60 -5.74 -4.23
C SER A 84 -12.83 -5.30 -2.99
N ARG A 85 -12.05 -4.20 -3.05
CA ARG A 85 -11.36 -3.61 -1.91
C ARG A 85 -12.37 -3.08 -0.88
N ALA A 86 -13.37 -2.33 -1.34
CA ALA A 86 -14.42 -1.80 -0.48
C ALA A 86 -15.24 -2.92 0.17
N ARG A 87 -15.63 -3.95 -0.61
CA ARG A 87 -16.37 -5.12 -0.08
C ARG A 87 -15.57 -5.88 0.96
N ASN A 88 -14.30 -6.16 0.67
CA ASN A 88 -13.42 -6.86 1.61
C ASN A 88 -13.21 -6.05 2.89
N PHE A 89 -12.96 -4.75 2.76
CA PHE A 89 -12.81 -3.86 3.90
C PHE A 89 -14.08 -3.81 4.75
N HIS A 90 -15.25 -3.63 4.14
CA HIS A 90 -16.53 -3.63 4.84
C HIS A 90 -16.81 -4.95 5.56
N THR A 91 -16.53 -6.09 4.89
CA THR A 91 -16.65 -7.42 5.53
C THR A 91 -15.72 -7.53 6.73
N ALA A 92 -14.48 -7.09 6.61
CA ALA A 92 -13.52 -7.12 7.71
C ALA A 92 -13.92 -6.19 8.86
N ILE A 93 -14.49 -5.02 8.56
CA ILE A 93 -14.98 -4.09 9.58
C ILE A 93 -16.16 -4.69 10.36
N LYS A 94 -17.06 -5.42 9.71
CA LYS A 94 -18.11 -6.17 10.41
C LYS A 94 -17.52 -7.22 11.33
N GLU A 95 -16.52 -7.95 10.87
CA GLU A 95 -15.82 -8.92 11.71
C GLU A 95 -15.11 -8.27 12.90
N VAL A 96 -14.49 -7.08 12.69
CA VAL A 96 -13.88 -6.31 13.80
C VAL A 96 -14.93 -5.86 14.81
N HIS A 97 -16.07 -5.40 14.35
CA HIS A 97 -17.17 -5.03 15.23
C HIS A 97 -17.65 -6.23 16.08
N ASP A 98 -17.89 -7.37 15.44
CA ASP A 98 -18.54 -8.52 16.08
C ASP A 98 -17.60 -9.32 16.99
N LYS A 99 -16.32 -9.47 16.61
CA LYS A 99 -15.35 -10.30 17.32
C LYS A 99 -14.40 -9.53 18.22
N TYR A 100 -14.17 -8.24 17.95
CA TYR A 100 -13.16 -7.43 18.62
C TYR A 100 -13.75 -6.14 19.21
N GLU A 101 -15.06 -6.13 19.49
CA GLU A 101 -15.76 -5.01 20.15
C GLU A 101 -15.55 -3.65 19.45
N GLY A 102 -15.40 -3.69 18.11
CA GLY A 102 -15.13 -2.48 17.30
C GLY A 102 -13.69 -1.98 17.35
N LEU A 103 -12.79 -2.69 18.00
CA LEU A 103 -11.36 -2.33 18.09
C LEU A 103 -10.56 -3.11 17.06
N VAL A 104 -9.83 -2.41 16.20
CA VAL A 104 -8.91 -3.07 15.26
C VAL A 104 -7.87 -3.87 16.06
N PRO A 105 -7.70 -5.19 15.81
CA PRO A 105 -6.78 -6.02 16.58
C PRO A 105 -5.35 -5.48 16.58
N LYS A 106 -4.70 -5.48 17.75
CA LYS A 106 -3.28 -5.13 17.89
C LYS A 106 -2.35 -6.31 17.61
N ASP A 107 -2.88 -7.52 17.68
CA ASP A 107 -2.15 -8.73 17.35
C ASP A 107 -2.04 -8.87 15.81
N PRO A 108 -0.81 -8.96 15.26
CA PRO A 108 -0.62 -9.02 13.82
C PRO A 108 -1.29 -10.21 13.13
N ASP A 109 -1.35 -11.36 13.79
CA ASP A 109 -1.93 -12.57 13.19
C ASP A 109 -3.45 -12.49 13.18
N GLN A 110 -4.08 -11.94 14.23
CA GLN A 110 -5.50 -11.65 14.25
C GLN A 110 -5.88 -10.64 13.17
N PHE A 111 -5.11 -9.56 13.02
CA PHE A 111 -5.35 -8.57 11.97
C PHE A 111 -5.19 -9.16 10.57
N LYS A 112 -4.16 -9.99 10.36
CA LYS A 112 -3.91 -10.68 9.09
C LYS A 112 -5.02 -11.65 8.69
N ALA A 113 -5.71 -12.24 9.65
CA ALA A 113 -6.81 -13.17 9.40
C ALA A 113 -8.06 -12.47 8.83
N LEU A 114 -8.17 -11.14 8.96
CA LEU A 114 -9.30 -10.36 8.47
C LEU A 114 -9.38 -10.35 6.93
N LYS A 115 -10.61 -10.29 6.43
CA LYS A 115 -10.87 -10.34 5.00
C LYS A 115 -10.14 -9.23 4.22
N GLY A 116 -9.36 -9.62 3.21
CA GLY A 116 -8.64 -8.67 2.35
C GLY A 116 -7.34 -8.09 2.91
N VAL A 117 -6.93 -8.53 4.10
CA VAL A 117 -5.64 -8.15 4.69
C VAL A 117 -4.54 -9.06 4.17
N GLY A 118 -3.73 -8.54 3.27
CA GLY A 118 -2.52 -9.19 2.78
C GLY A 118 -1.28 -8.84 3.62
N PRO A 119 -0.13 -9.47 3.33
CA PRO A 119 1.13 -9.21 4.06
C PRO A 119 1.52 -7.72 4.08
N TYR A 120 1.37 -7.04 2.95
CA TYR A 120 1.62 -5.60 2.86
C TYR A 120 0.70 -4.79 3.79
N THR A 121 -0.62 -4.99 3.69
CA THR A 121 -1.59 -4.27 4.52
C THR A 121 -1.37 -4.53 5.99
N GLN A 122 -1.07 -5.78 6.36
CA GLN A 122 -0.70 -6.15 7.72
C GLN A 122 0.51 -5.33 8.19
N ALA A 123 1.61 -5.37 7.46
CA ALA A 123 2.83 -4.70 7.85
C ALA A 123 2.66 -3.17 7.93
N ALA A 124 1.98 -2.56 6.96
CA ALA A 124 1.74 -1.12 6.93
C ALA A 124 0.88 -0.67 8.13
N VAL A 125 -0.31 -1.25 8.29
CA VAL A 125 -1.22 -0.84 9.37
C VAL A 125 -0.62 -1.12 10.74
N MET A 126 -0.05 -2.30 10.95
CA MET A 126 0.53 -2.69 12.24
C MET A 126 1.73 -1.82 12.62
N SER A 127 2.60 -1.49 11.68
CA SER A 127 3.76 -0.63 11.97
C SER A 127 3.35 0.82 12.18
N ILE A 128 2.46 1.36 11.34
CA ILE A 128 2.08 2.78 11.41
C ILE A 128 1.19 3.05 12.63
N ALA A 129 0.18 2.22 12.89
CA ALA A 129 -0.75 2.44 13.99
C ALA A 129 -0.24 2.00 15.36
N TYR A 130 0.52 0.90 15.39
CA TYR A 130 0.91 0.24 16.64
C TYR A 130 2.41 0.11 16.85
N ASN A 131 3.20 0.61 15.91
CA ASN A 131 4.66 0.51 15.90
C ASN A 131 5.19 -0.94 16.00
N VAL A 132 4.42 -1.91 15.48
CA VAL A 132 4.85 -3.31 15.43
C VAL A 132 6.03 -3.43 14.45
N PRO A 133 7.12 -4.14 14.80
CA PRO A 133 8.32 -4.25 13.98
C PRO A 133 8.12 -5.16 12.74
N LEU A 134 7.29 -4.71 11.82
CA LEU A 134 7.03 -5.35 10.53
C LEU A 134 7.51 -4.45 9.40
N ALA A 135 8.27 -5.01 8.47
CA ALA A 135 8.75 -4.30 7.30
C ALA A 135 7.70 -4.32 6.18
N THR A 136 7.40 -3.15 5.61
CA THR A 136 6.54 -3.05 4.43
C THR A 136 7.36 -3.14 3.16
N VAL A 137 6.89 -3.92 2.17
CA VAL A 137 7.54 -4.02 0.86
C VAL A 137 6.49 -3.81 -0.22
N ASP A 138 6.32 -2.54 -0.64
CA ASP A 138 5.50 -2.14 -1.78
C ASP A 138 6.34 -1.95 -3.05
N GLY A 139 5.74 -1.45 -4.12
CA GLY A 139 6.45 -1.16 -5.37
C GLY A 139 7.54 -0.09 -5.23
N ASN A 140 7.40 0.85 -4.31
CA ASN A 140 8.41 1.87 -4.03
C ASN A 140 9.58 1.26 -3.26
N VAL A 141 9.29 0.53 -2.20
CA VAL A 141 10.30 -0.13 -1.37
C VAL A 141 11.07 -1.17 -2.17
N PHE A 142 10.41 -1.97 -3.02
CA PHE A 142 11.12 -2.86 -3.96
C PHE A 142 12.16 -2.13 -4.80
N ARG A 143 11.81 -0.98 -5.35
CA ARG A 143 12.71 -0.19 -6.18
C ARG A 143 13.84 0.44 -5.38
N VAL A 144 13.51 1.05 -4.25
CA VAL A 144 14.50 1.68 -3.37
C VAL A 144 15.50 0.62 -2.88
N TRP A 145 15.02 -0.48 -2.32
CA TRP A 145 15.86 -1.51 -1.73
C TRP A 145 16.72 -2.24 -2.77
N SER A 146 16.15 -2.56 -3.95
CA SER A 146 16.96 -3.15 -5.03
C SER A 146 18.07 -2.21 -5.52
N ARG A 147 17.83 -0.89 -5.57
CA ARG A 147 18.85 0.08 -5.96
C ARG A 147 19.91 0.30 -4.87
N LEU A 148 19.48 0.39 -3.61
CA LEU A 148 20.43 0.52 -2.50
C LEU A 148 21.45 -0.63 -2.47
N ASN A 149 21.00 -1.86 -2.75
CA ASN A 149 21.84 -3.07 -2.70
C ASN A 149 22.32 -3.56 -4.07
N ASP A 150 22.12 -2.82 -5.16
CA ASP A 150 22.40 -3.25 -6.54
C ASP A 150 21.87 -4.67 -6.85
N ASP A 151 20.65 -4.95 -6.41
CA ASP A 151 20.05 -6.27 -6.38
C ASP A 151 19.21 -6.58 -7.62
N TYR A 152 19.60 -7.63 -8.34
CA TYR A 152 18.98 -8.07 -9.59
C TYR A 152 17.93 -9.18 -9.42
N ARG A 153 17.54 -9.52 -8.19
CA ARG A 153 16.45 -10.48 -7.96
C ARG A 153 15.15 -9.97 -8.55
N ASP A 154 14.38 -10.87 -9.17
CA ASP A 154 13.07 -10.49 -9.74
C ASP A 154 12.07 -10.15 -8.64
N ILE A 155 11.62 -8.91 -8.62
CA ILE A 155 10.67 -8.39 -7.63
C ILE A 155 9.25 -8.99 -7.74
N LYS A 156 8.95 -9.75 -8.79
CA LYS A 156 7.68 -10.49 -8.90
C LYS A 156 7.67 -11.78 -8.09
N LEU A 157 8.82 -12.29 -7.71
CA LEU A 157 8.93 -13.51 -6.94
C LEU A 157 8.57 -13.25 -5.48
N GLN A 158 7.73 -14.11 -4.92
CA GLN A 158 7.37 -14.03 -3.51
C GLN A 158 8.58 -14.30 -2.59
N SER A 159 9.55 -15.09 -3.06
CA SER A 159 10.83 -15.29 -2.36
C SER A 159 11.61 -14.00 -2.22
N THR A 160 11.69 -13.16 -3.26
CA THR A 160 12.34 -11.85 -3.20
C THR A 160 11.66 -10.94 -2.19
N ARG A 161 10.31 -10.91 -2.17
CA ARG A 161 9.56 -10.15 -1.16
C ARG A 161 9.91 -10.58 0.26
N LYS A 162 9.84 -11.88 0.55
CA LYS A 162 10.18 -12.41 1.88
C LYS A 162 11.60 -12.11 2.29
N SER A 163 12.55 -12.17 1.35
CA SER A 163 13.95 -11.82 1.60
C SER A 163 14.06 -10.33 1.98
N TYR A 164 13.42 -9.42 1.21
CA TYR A 164 13.45 -8.00 1.51
C TYR A 164 12.78 -7.66 2.84
N GLU A 165 11.65 -8.29 3.16
CA GLU A 165 11.00 -8.15 4.46
C GLU A 165 11.97 -8.53 5.59
N GLN A 166 12.73 -9.62 5.45
CA GLN A 166 13.73 -10.04 6.45
C GLN A 166 14.95 -9.11 6.51
N GLU A 167 15.47 -8.69 5.38
CA GLU A 167 16.60 -7.77 5.29
C GLU A 167 16.31 -6.40 5.91
N LEU A 168 15.04 -5.97 5.86
CA LEU A 168 14.58 -4.70 6.43
C LEU A 168 14.25 -4.79 7.94
N LEU A 169 14.09 -6.01 8.52
CA LEU A 169 13.76 -6.17 9.93
C LEU A 169 14.68 -5.42 10.90
N PRO A 170 16.02 -5.38 10.71
CA PRO A 170 16.91 -4.66 11.61
C PRO A 170 16.61 -3.16 11.71
N TYR A 171 16.00 -2.57 10.69
CA TYR A 171 15.70 -1.14 10.62
C TYR A 171 14.34 -0.77 11.24
N VAL A 172 13.42 -1.72 11.36
CA VAL A 172 12.07 -1.50 11.91
C VAL A 172 11.94 -1.88 13.40
N THR A 173 13.02 -2.12 14.10
CA THR A 173 13.00 -2.48 15.52
C THR A 173 12.47 -1.37 16.43
N THR A 174 12.74 -0.12 16.05
CA THR A 174 12.21 1.10 16.65
C THR A 174 11.65 1.98 15.55
N GLU A 175 10.58 2.73 15.82
CA GLU A 175 9.98 3.67 14.87
C GLU A 175 9.57 2.99 13.53
N ALA A 176 9.03 1.77 13.63
CA ALA A 176 8.69 0.94 12.47
C ALA A 176 7.78 1.68 11.48
N GLY A 177 6.77 2.37 11.99
CA GLY A 177 5.84 3.14 11.18
C GLY A 177 6.52 4.29 10.42
N THR A 178 7.39 5.03 11.10
CA THR A 178 8.14 6.15 10.50
C THR A 178 9.10 5.65 9.43
N PHE A 179 9.89 4.60 9.73
CA PHE A 179 10.82 4.01 8.77
C PHE A 179 10.11 3.49 7.52
N ASN A 180 9.03 2.74 7.68
CA ASN A 180 8.25 2.21 6.54
C ASN A 180 7.68 3.33 5.68
N GLN A 181 7.11 4.37 6.28
CA GLN A 181 6.60 5.53 5.55
C GLN A 181 7.74 6.29 4.84
N ALA A 182 8.89 6.45 5.49
CA ALA A 182 10.06 7.11 4.91
C ALA A 182 10.59 6.37 3.68
N MET A 183 10.68 5.05 3.72
CA MET A 183 11.06 4.22 2.57
C MET A 183 10.09 4.36 1.39
N MET A 184 8.79 4.34 1.66
CA MET A 184 7.76 4.54 0.62
C MET A 184 7.81 5.94 0.04
N GLU A 185 7.99 6.97 0.89
CA GLU A 185 8.06 8.38 0.47
C GLU A 185 9.32 8.67 -0.34
N LEU A 186 10.47 8.12 0.06
CA LEU A 186 11.72 8.20 -0.70
C LEU A 186 11.53 7.66 -2.13
N GLY A 187 10.85 6.51 -2.24
CA GLY A 187 10.51 5.92 -3.53
C GLY A 187 9.56 6.79 -4.35
N ALA A 188 8.61 7.46 -3.71
CA ALA A 188 7.62 8.29 -4.38
C ALA A 188 8.20 9.64 -4.88
N LEU A 189 9.12 10.26 -4.12
CA LEU A 189 9.59 11.62 -4.36
C LEU A 189 10.99 11.69 -4.98
N ILE A 190 11.91 10.84 -4.55
CA ILE A 190 13.33 10.92 -4.91
C ILE A 190 13.74 9.75 -5.80
N CYS A 191 13.61 8.52 -5.31
CA CYS A 191 14.01 7.31 -6.03
C CYS A 191 12.92 6.86 -7.01
N THR A 192 12.51 7.74 -7.91
CA THR A 192 11.43 7.53 -8.88
C THR A 192 11.79 6.46 -9.93
N PRO A 193 10.77 5.84 -10.61
CA PRO A 193 11.03 4.81 -11.64
C PRO A 193 11.88 5.33 -12.81
N LYS A 194 11.66 6.59 -13.21
CA LYS A 194 12.39 7.25 -14.30
C LYS A 194 13.02 8.53 -13.76
N ASN A 195 14.24 8.83 -14.18
CA ASN A 195 14.95 10.03 -13.79
C ASN A 195 14.97 10.27 -12.26
N PRO A 196 15.48 9.33 -11.45
CA PRO A 196 15.55 9.51 -10.02
C PRO A 196 16.43 10.70 -9.65
N LEU A 197 16.08 11.42 -8.58
CA LEU A 197 16.80 12.59 -8.09
C LEU A 197 17.95 12.16 -7.16
N CYS A 198 18.89 11.36 -7.68
CA CYS A 198 19.95 10.73 -6.88
C CYS A 198 20.83 11.77 -6.13
N LEU A 199 21.10 12.93 -6.72
CA LEU A 199 21.93 13.97 -6.08
C LEU A 199 21.25 14.64 -4.87
N PHE A 200 19.94 14.46 -4.71
CA PHE A 200 19.16 14.95 -3.57
C PHE A 200 18.74 13.82 -2.63
N CYS A 201 19.26 12.60 -2.85
CA CYS A 201 18.88 11.44 -2.06
C CYS A 201 19.57 11.46 -0.69
N PRO A 202 18.82 11.41 0.43
CA PRO A 202 19.41 11.46 1.77
C PRO A 202 20.28 10.26 2.11
N VAL A 203 20.15 9.19 1.33
CA VAL A 203 20.86 7.92 1.51
C VAL A 203 21.73 7.57 0.28
N GLN A 204 22.14 8.57 -0.48
CA GLN A 204 22.95 8.40 -1.68
C GLN A 204 24.24 7.64 -1.39
N GLU A 205 24.94 7.99 -0.31
CA GLU A 205 26.21 7.36 0.10
C GLU A 205 26.08 5.87 0.42
N ASN A 206 24.84 5.40 0.65
CA ASN A 206 24.56 3.98 0.90
C ASN A 206 24.08 3.25 -0.37
N CYS A 207 24.07 3.92 -1.54
CA CYS A 207 23.42 3.38 -2.73
C CYS A 207 24.44 2.74 -3.70
N GLU A 208 24.57 1.40 -3.66
CA GLU A 208 25.47 0.67 -4.56
C GLU A 208 25.11 0.85 -6.04
N ALA A 209 23.84 0.93 -6.39
CA ALA A 209 23.45 1.11 -7.79
C ALA A 209 23.78 2.52 -8.31
N PHE A 210 23.84 3.52 -7.45
CA PHE A 210 24.33 4.85 -7.83
C PHE A 210 25.83 4.83 -8.09
N ASP A 211 26.62 4.26 -7.18
CA ASP A 211 28.08 4.16 -7.30
C ASP A 211 28.51 3.38 -8.55
N LYS A 212 27.75 2.33 -8.90
CA LYS A 212 28.00 1.49 -10.07
C LYS A 212 27.34 2.02 -11.36
N GLY A 213 26.50 3.05 -11.30
CA GLY A 213 25.75 3.57 -12.45
C GLY A 213 24.71 2.59 -13.00
N THR A 214 24.14 1.72 -12.16
CA THR A 214 23.23 0.63 -12.57
C THR A 214 21.77 0.88 -12.25
N PHE A 215 21.43 1.98 -11.57
CA PHE A 215 20.10 2.26 -11.03
C PHE A 215 18.98 2.26 -12.07
N GLU A 216 19.26 2.54 -13.34
CA GLU A 216 18.25 2.49 -14.41
C GLU A 216 17.83 1.06 -14.76
N LYS A 217 18.67 0.06 -14.47
CA LYS A 217 18.39 -1.36 -14.71
C LYS A 217 17.54 -1.99 -13.61
N LEU A 218 17.33 -1.27 -12.49
CA LEU A 218 16.69 -1.77 -11.28
C LEU A 218 15.39 -1.02 -10.96
N PRO A 219 14.39 -1.73 -10.43
CA PRO A 219 14.38 -3.17 -10.09
C PRO A 219 14.17 -4.05 -11.31
N VAL A 220 14.65 -5.30 -11.24
CA VAL A 220 14.39 -6.31 -12.27
C VAL A 220 12.95 -6.83 -12.12
N LYS A 221 12.24 -6.86 -13.24
CA LYS A 221 10.86 -7.33 -13.30
C LYS A 221 10.65 -8.19 -14.54
N SER A 222 10.43 -9.49 -14.37
CA SER A 222 10.17 -10.40 -15.48
C SER A 222 8.93 -9.94 -16.28
N LYS A 223 8.96 -10.15 -17.58
CA LYS A 223 7.80 -9.86 -18.45
C LYS A 223 6.65 -10.80 -18.11
N ASN A 224 5.43 -10.30 -18.14
CA ASN A 224 4.26 -11.17 -17.99
C ASN A 224 4.21 -12.15 -19.18
N VAL A 225 3.92 -13.40 -18.90
CA VAL A 225 3.61 -14.41 -19.93
C VAL A 225 2.35 -13.96 -20.68
N SER A 226 2.31 -14.23 -21.99
CA SER A 226 1.35 -13.80 -22.99
C SER A 226 -0.08 -13.54 -22.49
N LYS A 227 -0.66 -12.44 -22.94
CA LYS A 227 -2.09 -12.15 -22.76
C LYS A 227 -2.90 -13.27 -23.40
N LYS A 228 -3.79 -13.91 -22.62
CA LYS A 228 -4.78 -14.82 -23.16
C LYS A 228 -5.80 -13.95 -23.88
N VAL A 229 -5.95 -14.13 -25.19
CA VAL A 229 -7.02 -13.49 -25.96
C VAL A 229 -8.30 -14.24 -25.63
N ILE A 230 -9.29 -13.54 -25.10
CA ILE A 230 -10.63 -14.07 -24.86
C ILE A 230 -11.55 -13.35 -25.84
N GLU A 231 -12.15 -14.11 -26.75
CA GLU A 231 -13.22 -13.60 -27.58
C GLU A 231 -14.52 -13.55 -26.78
N GLN A 232 -15.18 -12.42 -26.78
CA GLN A 232 -16.46 -12.22 -26.11
C GLN A 232 -17.47 -11.66 -27.07
N SER A 233 -18.63 -12.31 -27.18
CA SER A 233 -19.77 -11.76 -27.87
C SER A 233 -20.60 -10.93 -26.89
N VAL A 234 -20.88 -9.69 -27.25
CA VAL A 234 -21.71 -8.78 -26.44
C VAL A 234 -22.95 -8.46 -27.26
N PHE A 235 -24.10 -8.78 -26.72
CA PHE A 235 -25.40 -8.48 -27.32
C PHE A 235 -26.00 -7.26 -26.67
N LEU A 236 -26.38 -6.25 -27.46
CA LEU A 236 -27.18 -5.12 -27.03
C LEU A 236 -28.64 -5.44 -27.36
N ILE A 237 -29.42 -5.67 -26.31
CA ILE A 237 -30.86 -5.95 -26.47
C ILE A 237 -31.60 -4.65 -26.13
N ARG A 238 -32.34 -4.13 -27.09
CA ARG A 238 -33.16 -2.93 -26.94
C ARG A 238 -34.63 -3.28 -27.18
N ASN A 239 -35.46 -2.91 -26.23
CA ASN A 239 -36.90 -2.80 -26.44
C ASN A 239 -37.31 -1.31 -26.44
N ASN A 240 -38.60 -1.01 -26.63
CA ASN A 240 -39.08 0.38 -26.74
C ASN A 240 -38.98 1.19 -25.44
N GLN A 241 -38.60 0.58 -24.33
CA GLN A 241 -38.55 1.21 -22.98
C GLN A 241 -37.21 1.05 -22.31
N GLU A 242 -36.42 0.01 -22.59
CA GLU A 242 -35.17 -0.30 -21.88
C GLU A 242 -34.07 -0.78 -22.83
N ILE A 243 -32.81 -0.52 -22.41
CA ILE A 243 -31.61 -1.06 -23.05
C ILE A 243 -30.91 -1.98 -22.06
N GLY A 244 -30.80 -3.25 -22.39
CA GLY A 244 -30.06 -4.24 -21.64
C GLY A 244 -28.79 -4.69 -22.36
N ARG A 245 -27.78 -5.10 -21.58
CA ARG A 245 -26.54 -5.69 -22.09
C ARG A 245 -26.34 -7.08 -21.50
N ALA A 246 -26.16 -8.08 -22.35
CA ALA A 246 -25.75 -9.42 -21.99
C ALA A 246 -24.35 -9.71 -22.56
N SER A 247 -23.47 -10.31 -21.77
CA SER A 247 -22.19 -10.83 -22.24
C SER A 247 -22.09 -12.31 -21.90
N CYS A 248 -21.76 -13.13 -22.91
CA CYS A 248 -21.46 -14.54 -22.71
C CYS A 248 -19.96 -14.74 -22.69
N ARG A 249 -19.46 -15.49 -21.70
CA ARG A 249 -18.09 -16.02 -21.65
C ARG A 249 -18.21 -17.51 -21.97
N GLU A 250 -17.53 -17.97 -23.00
CA GLU A 250 -17.26 -19.39 -23.23
C GLU A 250 -16.06 -19.84 -22.42
#